data_068c42bc021feb3553b3efceb16e2d81
#
_entry.id   068c42bc021feb3553b3efceb16e2d81
#
_cell.length_a   1.000
_cell.length_b   1.000
_cell.length_c   1.000
_cell.angle_alpha   90.00
_cell.angle_beta   90.00
_cell.angle_gamma   90.00
#
_symmetry.space_group_name_H-M   'P 1'
#
loop_
_entity.id
_entity.type
_entity.pdbx_description
1 polymer ?
#
loop_
_entity_poly.entity_id
_entity_poly.type
_entity_poly.pdbx_seq_one_letter_code
_entity_poly.pdbx_strand_id
1 'polypeptide(L)'
;MRAYLALILCLARCGDLPKDPEGTLERIRRDHVIRVGRVQGSSATDALVWRRILERLEASTKAKSIFKSGMLEPLLLDLEAGKLDAVVGGRFDEKTPWQTRVSLGPPIHRIEIPAGKTVSHIVMRNGKNAWIMEVQRKIEEAEVKP
;
A
#
# COMPACT_ATOMS: atom_id res chain seq x y z
N MET A 1 -15.34 -24.43 -55.60
CA MET A 1 -15.85 -23.07 -55.67
C MET A 1 -16.37 -22.66 -54.30
N ARG A 2 -15.98 -21.51 -53.87
CA ARG A 2 -16.29 -20.79 -52.60
C ARG A 2 -15.32 -21.06 -51.50
N ALA A 3 -14.32 -20.18 -51.47
CA ALA A 3 -13.46 -19.92 -50.38
C ALA A 3 -14.28 -19.32 -49.23
N TYR A 4 -14.30 -20.00 -48.09
CA TYR A 4 -14.78 -19.41 -46.86
C TYR A 4 -13.59 -18.87 -46.06
N LEU A 5 -13.49 -17.57 -46.13
CA LEU A 5 -12.57 -16.76 -45.34
C LEU A 5 -12.98 -16.89 -43.87
N ALA A 6 -12.35 -17.82 -43.16
CA ALA A 6 -12.47 -17.90 -41.72
C ALA A 6 -11.63 -16.74 -41.12
N LEU A 7 -12.31 -15.63 -40.93
CA LEU A 7 -11.76 -14.49 -40.19
C LEU A 7 -11.63 -14.88 -38.71
N ILE A 8 -10.47 -15.38 -38.36
CA ILE A 8 -10.11 -15.62 -36.95
C ILE A 8 -9.90 -14.26 -36.31
N LEU A 9 -10.92 -13.83 -35.59
CA LEU A 9 -10.83 -12.70 -34.68
C LEU A 9 -9.95 -13.12 -33.50
N CYS A 10 -8.65 -12.89 -33.60
CA CYS A 10 -7.74 -12.89 -32.47
C CYS A 10 -8.12 -11.71 -31.60
N LEU A 11 -9.04 -11.92 -30.68
CA LEU A 11 -9.24 -11.03 -29.56
C LEU A 11 -7.97 -11.06 -28.73
N ALA A 12 -7.08 -10.13 -29.03
CA ALA A 12 -5.96 -9.80 -28.17
C ALA A 12 -6.52 -9.48 -26.80
N ARG A 13 -6.41 -10.41 -25.88
CA ARG A 13 -6.57 -10.12 -24.45
C ARG A 13 -5.40 -9.25 -24.01
N CYS A 14 -5.49 -7.97 -24.32
CA CYS A 14 -4.67 -6.98 -23.65
C CYS A 14 -5.15 -6.87 -22.20
N GLY A 15 -4.26 -7.17 -21.27
CA GLY A 15 -4.40 -6.68 -19.92
C GLY A 15 -4.56 -7.70 -18.83
N ASP A 16 -3.64 -8.63 -18.71
CA ASP A 16 -3.31 -9.13 -17.37
C ASP A 16 -2.31 -8.16 -16.76
N LEU A 17 -2.83 -7.10 -16.17
CA LEU A 17 -2.12 -6.38 -15.11
C LEU A 17 -1.72 -7.41 -14.06
N PRO A 18 -0.50 -7.30 -13.47
CA PRO A 18 -0.08 -8.25 -12.44
C PRO A 18 -1.14 -8.27 -11.35
N LYS A 19 -1.95 -9.29 -11.35
CA LYS A 19 -3.00 -9.49 -10.36
C LYS A 19 -2.31 -9.73 -9.03
N ASP A 20 -2.82 -9.08 -7.98
CA ASP A 20 -2.55 -9.50 -6.61
C ASP A 20 -3.03 -10.96 -6.48
N PRO A 21 -2.13 -11.97 -6.43
CA PRO A 21 -2.54 -13.37 -6.49
C PRO A 21 -3.39 -13.79 -5.29
N GLU A 22 -3.37 -13.03 -4.20
CA GLU A 22 -4.19 -13.26 -3.02
C GLU A 22 -5.39 -12.30 -2.93
N GLY A 23 -5.58 -11.41 -3.91
CA GLY A 23 -6.73 -10.54 -3.99
C GLY A 23 -6.90 -9.61 -2.78
N THR A 24 -5.81 -9.00 -2.29
CA THR A 24 -5.86 -8.13 -1.10
C THR A 24 -6.85 -6.98 -1.27
N LEU A 25 -6.84 -6.31 -2.41
CA LEU A 25 -7.75 -5.19 -2.68
C LEU A 25 -9.21 -5.68 -2.78
N GLU A 26 -9.45 -6.79 -3.47
CA GLU A 26 -10.77 -7.41 -3.58
C GLU A 26 -11.29 -7.89 -2.22
N ARG A 27 -10.41 -8.47 -1.39
CA ARG A 27 -10.76 -8.86 -0.03
C ARG A 27 -11.15 -7.63 0.81
N ILE A 28 -10.38 -6.55 0.75
CA ILE A 28 -10.70 -5.30 1.46
C ILE A 28 -12.07 -4.78 1.04
N ARG A 29 -12.36 -4.77 -0.26
CA ARG A 29 -13.66 -4.31 -0.79
C ARG A 29 -14.82 -5.21 -0.39
N ARG A 30 -14.61 -6.52 -0.37
CA ARG A 30 -15.62 -7.50 0.02
C ARG A 30 -15.89 -7.47 1.52
N ASP A 31 -14.84 -7.44 2.33
CA ASP A 31 -14.94 -7.53 3.79
C ASP A 31 -15.16 -6.15 4.44
N HIS A 32 -15.00 -5.06 3.67
CA HIS A 32 -15.11 -3.67 4.12
C HIS A 32 -14.16 -3.30 5.26
N VAL A 33 -12.99 -3.94 5.31
CA VAL A 33 -11.98 -3.76 6.37
C VAL A 33 -10.59 -3.62 5.78
N ILE A 34 -9.86 -2.58 6.23
CA ILE A 34 -8.41 -2.40 6.06
C ILE A 34 -7.74 -2.66 7.41
N ARG A 35 -6.86 -3.65 7.48
CA ARG A 35 -6.12 -3.99 8.70
C ARG A 35 -4.83 -3.21 8.75
N VAL A 36 -4.72 -2.25 9.67
CA VAL A 36 -3.61 -1.29 9.73
C VAL A 36 -2.80 -1.45 11.00
N GLY A 37 -1.50 -1.69 10.87
CA GLY A 37 -0.54 -1.58 11.95
C GLY A 37 -0.18 -0.11 12.18
N ARG A 38 -0.31 0.38 13.41
CA ARG A 38 0.09 1.74 13.79
C ARG A 38 1.28 1.68 14.73
N VAL A 39 2.40 2.26 14.31
CA VAL A 39 3.61 2.31 15.12
C VAL A 39 3.39 3.27 16.30
N GLN A 40 3.72 2.80 17.50
CA GLN A 40 3.67 3.61 18.71
C GLN A 40 4.75 4.68 18.69
N GLY A 41 4.43 5.86 19.22
CA GLY A 41 5.39 6.97 19.26
C GLY A 41 5.61 7.68 17.92
N SER A 42 4.82 7.41 16.87
CA SER A 42 4.85 8.19 15.65
C SER A 42 4.48 9.67 15.91
N SER A 43 5.12 10.58 15.17
CA SER A 43 4.89 12.01 15.38
C SER A 43 3.46 12.42 15.01
N ALA A 44 2.97 13.51 15.62
CA ALA A 44 1.66 14.07 15.28
C ALA A 44 1.58 14.51 13.83
N THR A 45 2.67 15.04 13.26
CA THR A 45 2.75 15.44 11.85
C THR A 45 2.58 14.24 10.92
N ASP A 46 3.31 13.15 11.18
CA ASP A 46 3.14 11.91 10.41
C ASP A 46 1.72 11.38 10.52
N ALA A 47 1.14 11.45 11.72
CA ALA A 47 -0.23 10.99 11.95
C ALA A 47 -1.27 11.76 11.14
N LEU A 48 -1.12 13.07 10.97
CA LEU A 48 -2.02 13.87 10.14
C LEU A 48 -1.94 13.45 8.67
N VAL A 49 -0.74 13.19 8.16
CA VAL A 49 -0.53 12.82 6.76
C VAL A 49 -1.10 11.44 6.48
N TRP A 50 -0.67 10.40 7.21
CA TRP A 50 -1.13 9.04 6.91
C TRP A 50 -2.63 8.85 7.20
N ARG A 51 -3.24 9.57 8.16
CA ARG A 51 -4.70 9.55 8.38
C ARG A 51 -5.46 10.05 7.16
N ARG A 52 -5.03 11.18 6.58
CA ARG A 52 -5.64 11.72 5.35
C ARG A 52 -5.58 10.72 4.19
N ILE A 53 -4.47 10.00 4.07
CA ILE A 53 -4.32 8.97 3.03
C ILE A 53 -5.26 7.79 3.31
N LEU A 54 -5.35 7.33 4.57
CA LEU A 54 -6.26 6.25 4.95
C LEU A 54 -7.73 6.63 4.72
N GLU A 55 -8.14 7.85 5.03
CA GLU A 55 -9.50 8.35 4.73
C GLU A 55 -9.83 8.25 3.24
N ARG A 56 -8.87 8.57 2.37
CA ARG A 56 -9.03 8.41 0.92
C ARG A 56 -9.11 6.95 0.48
N LEU A 57 -8.34 6.07 1.11
CA LEU A 57 -8.40 4.62 0.89
C LEU A 57 -9.74 4.05 1.35
N GLU A 58 -10.22 4.46 2.52
CA GLU A 58 -11.54 4.07 3.03
C GLU A 58 -12.66 4.47 2.06
N ALA A 59 -12.60 5.70 1.54
CA ALA A 59 -13.59 6.19 0.60
C ALA A 59 -13.57 5.40 -0.73
N SER A 60 -12.38 5.13 -1.27
CA SER A 60 -12.24 4.45 -2.57
C SER A 60 -12.53 2.95 -2.50
N THR A 61 -12.28 2.32 -1.36
CA THR A 61 -12.51 0.89 -1.16
C THR A 61 -13.84 0.57 -0.49
N LYS A 62 -14.54 1.58 0.03
CA LYS A 62 -15.74 1.45 0.89
C LYS A 62 -15.48 0.58 2.12
N ALA A 63 -14.27 0.65 2.65
CA ALA A 63 -13.83 -0.10 3.82
C ALA A 63 -13.52 0.84 4.98
N LYS A 64 -13.38 0.29 6.18
CA LYS A 64 -12.95 1.00 7.38
C LYS A 64 -11.63 0.46 7.89
N SER A 65 -10.75 1.35 8.33
CA SER A 65 -9.49 0.96 8.95
C SER A 65 -9.71 0.46 10.37
N ILE A 66 -9.17 -0.70 10.66
CA ILE A 66 -9.03 -1.22 12.02
C ILE A 66 -7.56 -1.23 12.39
N PHE A 67 -7.23 -0.82 13.62
CA PHE A 67 -5.85 -0.57 14.02
C PHE A 67 -5.35 -1.58 15.04
N LYS A 68 -4.13 -2.09 14.79
CA LYS A 68 -3.28 -2.76 15.76
C LYS A 68 -2.11 -1.85 16.08
N SER A 69 -1.97 -1.38 17.33
CA SER A 69 -0.83 -0.59 17.77
C SER A 69 0.31 -1.47 18.26
N GLY A 70 1.55 -1.10 17.97
CA GLY A 70 2.72 -1.85 18.40
C GLY A 70 4.04 -1.22 17.99
N MET A 71 5.12 -1.91 18.27
CA MET A 71 6.46 -1.55 17.79
C MET A 71 6.59 -1.85 16.30
N LEU A 72 7.49 -1.15 15.60
CA LEU A 72 7.63 -1.25 14.16
C LEU A 72 7.90 -2.69 13.68
N GLU A 73 8.93 -3.34 14.24
CA GLU A 73 9.37 -4.65 13.75
C GLU A 73 8.30 -5.74 13.91
N PRO A 74 7.63 -5.94 15.06
CA PRO A 74 6.51 -6.88 15.18
C PRO A 74 5.37 -6.60 14.20
N LEU A 75 5.06 -5.33 13.93
CA LEU A 75 4.03 -4.97 12.96
C LEU A 75 4.45 -5.32 11.52
N LEU A 76 5.72 -5.16 11.17
CA LEU A 76 6.24 -5.56 9.86
C LEU A 76 6.24 -7.08 9.68
N LEU A 77 6.54 -7.84 10.73
CA LEU A 77 6.41 -9.30 10.70
C LEU A 77 4.94 -9.74 10.53
N ASP A 78 4.00 -9.08 11.20
CA ASP A 78 2.57 -9.34 10.99
C ASP A 78 2.11 -8.97 9.58
N LEU A 79 2.69 -7.92 8.98
CA LEU A 79 2.43 -7.52 7.60
C LEU A 79 2.93 -8.61 6.62
N GLU A 80 4.15 -9.10 6.79
CA GLU A 80 4.70 -10.20 5.97
C GLU A 80 3.86 -11.48 6.09
N ALA A 81 3.38 -11.77 7.30
CA ALA A 81 2.52 -12.93 7.56
C ALA A 81 1.08 -12.76 7.01
N GLY A 82 0.75 -11.61 6.41
CA GLY A 82 -0.57 -11.34 5.85
C GLY A 82 -1.66 -11.04 6.89
N LYS A 83 -1.28 -10.75 8.13
CA LYS A 83 -2.22 -10.37 9.21
C LYS A 83 -2.62 -8.90 9.13
N LEU A 84 -1.80 -8.08 8.47
CA LEU A 84 -2.04 -6.66 8.22
C LEU A 84 -2.01 -6.39 6.72
N ASP A 85 -2.65 -5.29 6.31
CA ASP A 85 -2.69 -4.81 4.94
C ASP A 85 -1.76 -3.63 4.71
N ALA A 86 -1.53 -2.85 5.75
CA ALA A 86 -0.59 -1.73 5.75
C ALA A 86 -0.02 -1.50 7.15
N VAL A 87 1.16 -0.87 7.21
CA VAL A 87 1.74 -0.34 8.46
C VAL A 87 2.01 1.15 8.25
N VAL A 88 1.62 1.98 9.22
CA VAL A 88 1.77 3.43 9.21
C VAL A 88 2.53 3.93 10.42
N GLY A 89 3.14 5.10 10.30
CA GLY A 89 3.90 5.75 11.39
C GLY A 89 5.31 5.20 11.59
N GLY A 90 5.76 4.28 10.76
CA GLY A 90 7.13 3.79 10.74
C GLY A 90 8.06 4.74 10.01
N ARG A 91 9.28 4.88 10.53
CA ARG A 91 10.37 5.62 9.91
C ARG A 91 11.49 4.69 9.55
N PHE A 92 12.10 4.94 8.41
CA PHE A 92 13.11 4.07 7.83
C PHE A 92 14.32 4.90 7.40
N ASP A 93 15.50 4.34 7.61
CA ASP A 93 16.74 4.86 7.04
C ASP A 93 16.81 4.52 5.54
N GLU A 94 17.59 5.30 4.78
CA GLU A 94 17.73 5.09 3.33
C GLU A 94 18.25 3.68 2.97
N LYS A 95 18.96 3.01 3.86
CA LYS A 95 19.51 1.67 3.67
C LYS A 95 18.87 0.59 4.54
N THR A 96 17.58 0.77 4.84
CA THR A 96 16.88 -0.21 5.68
C THR A 96 16.85 -1.59 5.02
N PRO A 97 17.14 -2.69 5.77
CA PRO A 97 17.04 -4.05 5.24
C PRO A 97 15.60 -4.44 4.89
N TRP A 98 14.62 -3.71 5.36
CA TRP A 98 13.20 -3.95 5.05
C TRP A 98 12.82 -3.70 3.59
N GLN A 99 13.61 -2.94 2.83
CA GLN A 99 13.35 -2.66 1.41
C GLN A 99 13.18 -3.90 0.53
N THR A 100 13.81 -5.00 0.91
CA THR A 100 13.71 -6.27 0.16
C THR A 100 12.58 -7.16 0.63
N ARG A 101 12.02 -6.90 1.80
CA ARG A 101 11.02 -7.74 2.47
C ARG A 101 9.61 -7.21 2.34
N VAL A 102 9.47 -5.89 2.30
CA VAL A 102 8.17 -5.19 2.20
C VAL A 102 8.19 -4.14 1.11
N SER A 103 7.03 -3.68 0.68
CA SER A 103 6.89 -2.56 -0.23
C SER A 103 6.77 -1.27 0.56
N LEU A 104 7.79 -0.42 0.48
CA LEU A 104 7.74 0.94 0.98
C LEU A 104 7.02 1.81 -0.06
N GLY A 105 5.91 2.42 0.31
CA GLY A 105 5.22 3.40 -0.52
C GLY A 105 6.07 4.66 -0.76
N PRO A 106 5.59 5.61 -1.54
CA PRO A 106 6.25 6.91 -1.68
C PRO A 106 6.52 7.57 -0.32
N PRO A 107 7.60 8.36 -0.19
CA PRO A 107 7.90 9.10 1.02
C PRO A 107 6.76 10.07 1.34
N ILE A 108 6.20 10.00 2.55
CA ILE A 108 5.15 10.92 2.99
C ILE A 108 5.65 12.05 3.89
N HIS A 109 6.78 11.86 4.53
CA HIS A 109 7.43 12.88 5.34
C HIS A 109 8.91 12.55 5.55
N ARG A 110 9.77 13.53 5.34
CA ARG A 110 11.22 13.42 5.55
C ARG A 110 11.66 14.26 6.73
N ILE A 111 12.51 13.71 7.58
CA ILE A 111 13.19 14.45 8.64
C ILE A 111 14.69 14.22 8.49
N GLU A 112 15.44 15.31 8.52
CA GLU A 112 16.89 15.28 8.62
C GLU A 112 17.27 15.31 10.10
N ILE A 113 18.06 14.33 10.51
CA ILE A 113 18.62 14.24 11.86
C ILE A 113 20.14 14.22 11.76
N PRO A 114 20.89 14.61 12.82
CA PRO A 114 22.36 14.62 12.76
C PRO A 114 22.99 13.27 12.37
N ALA A 115 22.32 12.18 12.65
CA ALA A 115 22.74 10.81 12.31
C ALA A 115 22.34 10.34 10.89
N GLY A 116 21.65 11.17 10.09
CA GLY A 116 21.21 10.80 8.75
C GLY A 116 19.81 11.32 8.40
N LYS A 117 19.19 10.66 7.43
CA LYS A 117 17.80 10.99 6.99
C LYS A 117 16.90 9.83 7.30
N THR A 118 15.80 10.10 7.96
CA THR A 118 14.73 9.13 8.11
C THR A 118 13.49 9.58 7.35
N VAL A 119 12.80 8.61 6.77
CA VAL A 119 11.65 8.85 5.92
C VAL A 119 10.47 8.04 6.43
N SER A 120 9.32 8.69 6.53
CA SER A 120 8.07 8.02 6.85
C SER A 120 7.42 7.47 5.59
N HIS A 121 6.97 6.23 5.65
CA HIS A 121 6.29 5.53 4.57
C HIS A 121 5.02 4.85 5.07
N ILE A 122 4.06 4.67 4.17
CA ILE A 122 3.05 3.63 4.33
C ILE A 122 3.64 2.35 3.76
N VAL A 123 3.66 1.29 4.56
CA VAL A 123 4.31 0.02 4.22
C VAL A 123 3.26 -1.02 3.89
N MET A 124 3.47 -1.76 2.81
CA MET A 124 2.58 -2.82 2.35
C MET A 124 3.36 -4.11 2.15
N ARG A 125 2.67 -5.24 2.11
CA ARG A 125 3.28 -6.52 1.80
C ARG A 125 3.69 -6.58 0.33
N ASN A 126 4.89 -7.12 0.06
CA ASN A 126 5.35 -7.37 -1.31
C ASN A 126 4.40 -8.29 -2.08
N GLY A 127 4.32 -8.12 -3.40
CA GLY A 127 3.51 -8.94 -4.29
C GLY A 127 2.01 -8.63 -4.29
N LYS A 128 1.57 -7.61 -3.54
CA LYS A 128 0.16 -7.17 -3.49
C LYS A 128 -0.07 -6.01 -4.46
N ASN A 129 0.24 -6.22 -5.73
CA ASN A 129 0.39 -5.15 -6.72
C ASN A 129 -0.84 -4.25 -6.85
N ALA A 130 -2.06 -4.80 -6.89
CA ALA A 130 -3.27 -3.99 -6.99
C ALA A 130 -3.47 -3.09 -5.76
N TRP A 131 -3.19 -3.61 -4.56
CA TRP A 131 -3.26 -2.85 -3.31
C TRP A 131 -2.17 -1.80 -3.24
N ILE A 132 -0.92 -2.16 -3.60
CA ILE A 132 0.22 -1.22 -3.63
C ILE A 132 -0.08 -0.05 -4.56
N MET A 133 -0.58 -0.30 -5.75
CA MET A 133 -0.95 0.75 -6.73
C MET A 133 -2.06 1.65 -6.19
N GLU A 134 -3.07 1.09 -5.54
CA GLU A 134 -4.14 1.89 -4.93
C GLU A 134 -3.62 2.81 -3.83
N VAL A 135 -2.75 2.30 -2.95
CA VAL A 135 -2.12 3.10 -1.90
C VAL A 135 -1.24 4.20 -2.49
N GLN A 136 -0.39 3.88 -3.47
CA GLN A 136 0.47 4.86 -4.14
C GLN A 136 -0.34 5.98 -4.77
N ARG A 137 -1.41 5.64 -5.50
CA ARG A 137 -2.32 6.61 -6.10
C ARG A 137 -2.93 7.55 -5.07
N LYS A 138 -3.31 7.04 -3.89
CA LYS A 138 -3.88 7.87 -2.82
C LYS A 138 -2.85 8.77 -2.14
N ILE A 139 -1.60 8.35 -2.08
CA ILE A 139 -0.49 9.19 -1.62
C ILE A 139 -0.28 10.36 -2.59
N GLU A 140 -0.17 10.07 -3.89
CA GLU A 140 0.00 11.09 -4.93
C GLU A 140 -1.17 12.10 -4.96
N GLU A 141 -2.40 11.62 -4.86
CA GLU A 141 -3.59 12.48 -4.76
C GLU A 141 -3.58 13.38 -3.51
N ALA A 142 -2.96 12.94 -2.43
CA ALA A 142 -2.85 13.70 -1.19
C ALA A 142 -1.78 14.80 -1.27
N GLU A 143 -0.73 14.59 -2.06
CA GLU A 143 0.37 15.56 -2.26
C GLU A 143 -0.01 16.69 -3.21
N VAL A 144 -0.88 16.43 -4.18
CA VAL A 144 -1.27 17.39 -5.25
C VAL A 144 -2.26 18.46 -4.77
N LYS A 145 -2.84 18.33 -3.57
CA LYS A 145 -3.73 19.38 -3.01
C LYS A 145 -3.10 20.05 -1.80
N PRO A 146 -2.76 21.35 -1.93
CA PRO A 146 -2.40 22.19 -0.80
C PRO A 146 -3.54 22.25 0.23
#